data_48343096b28554c8f03fa3be7af3ef48
#
_entry.id   48343096b28554c8f03fa3be7af3ef48
#
_cell.length_a   1.000
_cell.length_b   1.000
_cell.length_c   1.000
_cell.angle_alpha   90.00
_cell.angle_beta   90.00
_cell.angle_gamma   90.00
#
_symmetry.space_group_name_H-M   'P 1'
#
loop_
_entity.id
_entity.type
_entity.pdbx_description
1 polymer ?
#
loop_
_entity_poly.entity_id
_entity_poly.type
_entity_poly.pdbx_seq_one_letter_code
_entity_poly.pdbx_strand_id
1 'polypeptide(L)'
;MQNPSSGESSPSVRSPAPQGPVSAAFRQSASGAAPRSLRSTMPAKPPGITRRLLISATCKGGVGKSFFLVNLADWYIELDQPFVFFDSDISNGTLTRFLPDSRFLNWDQPDEVAREIHDTMEQAEVAAWDALGPMRQYLPEWIEETLLGDDEHPVNFRATILLMIEEDKDAVFQAGEMARRLGDRVDWLVVKNLKTCSTTEIYDNSKARQELLRLGAVEITMERVPWSLLATIQRTSRTLSS
;
A
#
# COMPACT_ATOMS: atom_id res chain seq x y z
N MET A 1 -48.95 -12.21 50.79
CA MET A 1 -49.97 -12.32 49.72
C MET A 1 -49.33 -11.82 48.45
N GLN A 2 -48.95 -12.78 47.66
CA GLN A 2 -49.23 -13.07 46.25
C GLN A 2 -48.86 -11.97 45.25
N ASN A 3 -47.79 -12.31 44.52
CA ASN A 3 -47.50 -11.93 43.15
C ASN A 3 -48.62 -12.38 42.18
N PRO A 4 -48.85 -11.73 41.06
CA PRO A 4 -48.44 -12.46 39.86
C PRO A 4 -47.75 -11.58 38.77
N SER A 5 -46.84 -12.29 38.12
CA SER A 5 -46.23 -12.20 36.83
C SER A 5 -47.18 -11.80 35.68
N SER A 6 -46.71 -10.99 34.77
CA SER A 6 -47.06 -11.12 33.35
C SER A 6 -45.87 -10.68 32.49
N GLY A 7 -45.35 -11.65 31.79
CA GLY A 7 -44.32 -11.46 30.76
C GLY A 7 -44.93 -10.92 29.48
N GLU A 8 -44.31 -9.92 28.93
CA GLU A 8 -44.54 -9.55 27.54
C GLU A 8 -43.22 -9.75 26.75
N SER A 9 -43.27 -10.72 25.88
CA SER A 9 -42.25 -11.01 24.89
C SER A 9 -42.34 -9.97 23.78
N SER A 10 -41.31 -9.14 23.66
CA SER A 10 -41.11 -8.28 22.49
C SER A 10 -40.66 -9.07 21.29
N PRO A 11 -41.20 -8.83 20.09
CA PRO A 11 -40.76 -9.51 18.88
C PRO A 11 -39.41 -8.98 18.43
N SER A 12 -38.50 -9.91 18.17
CA SER A 12 -37.20 -9.65 17.56
C SER A 12 -37.38 -9.10 16.14
N VAL A 13 -37.09 -7.83 15.96
CA VAL A 13 -36.98 -7.22 14.64
C VAL A 13 -35.67 -7.72 14.03
N ARG A 14 -35.76 -8.66 13.11
CA ARG A 14 -34.64 -9.05 12.23
C ARG A 14 -34.39 -7.88 11.28
N SER A 15 -33.25 -7.24 11.44
CA SER A 15 -32.73 -6.32 10.44
C SER A 15 -32.44 -7.09 9.16
N PRO A 16 -32.87 -6.60 7.99
CA PRO A 16 -32.49 -7.21 6.72
C PRO A 16 -30.99 -7.04 6.50
N ALA A 17 -30.33 -8.09 6.06
CA ALA A 17 -28.95 -8.06 5.61
C ALA A 17 -28.81 -7.04 4.46
N PRO A 18 -27.76 -6.25 4.40
CA PRO A 18 -27.53 -5.36 3.27
C PRO A 18 -27.18 -6.21 2.04
N GLN A 19 -28.10 -6.31 1.11
CA GLN A 19 -27.84 -6.82 -0.24
C GLN A 19 -27.34 -5.67 -1.09
N GLY A 20 -26.11 -5.80 -1.60
CA GLY A 20 -25.61 -4.96 -2.67
C GLY A 20 -24.10 -4.98 -2.79
N PRO A 21 -23.57 -5.31 -3.94
CA PRO A 21 -22.12 -5.44 -4.11
C PRO A 21 -21.46 -4.06 -4.15
N VAL A 22 -20.67 -3.75 -3.15
CA VAL A 22 -19.82 -2.55 -3.09
C VAL A 22 -18.70 -2.59 -4.14
N SER A 23 -18.52 -3.73 -4.77
CA SER A 23 -17.57 -4.03 -5.85
C SER A 23 -17.79 -3.22 -7.15
N ALA A 24 -18.97 -2.59 -7.36
CA ALA A 24 -19.30 -1.99 -8.65
C ALA A 24 -18.55 -0.68 -8.96
N ALA A 25 -18.21 0.11 -7.95
CA ALA A 25 -17.54 1.39 -8.17
C ALA A 25 -16.06 1.24 -8.58
N PHE A 26 -15.41 0.20 -8.07
CA PHE A 26 -14.02 -0.12 -8.46
C PHE A 26 -13.97 -0.88 -9.80
N ARG A 27 -15.00 -1.67 -10.10
CA ARG A 27 -15.11 -2.41 -11.37
C ARG A 27 -15.47 -1.52 -12.56
N GLN A 28 -16.15 -0.40 -12.37
CA GLN A 28 -16.50 0.50 -13.49
C GLN A 28 -15.30 1.29 -14.03
N SER A 29 -14.25 1.54 -13.23
CA SER A 29 -12.99 2.08 -13.74
C SER A 29 -12.09 1.01 -14.38
N ALA A 30 -12.30 -0.27 -14.06
CA ALA A 30 -11.53 -1.39 -14.60
C ALA A 30 -12.14 -2.03 -15.86
N SER A 31 -13.40 -1.71 -16.24
CA SER A 31 -14.07 -2.26 -17.43
C SER A 31 -13.72 -1.56 -18.75
N GLY A 32 -12.93 -0.49 -18.71
CA GLY A 32 -12.18 -0.04 -19.87
C GLY A 32 -11.04 -1.01 -20.12
N ALA A 33 -11.04 -1.69 -21.29
CA ALA A 33 -10.06 -2.68 -21.72
C ALA A 33 -8.69 -2.45 -21.05
N ALA A 34 -8.19 -3.43 -20.30
CA ALA A 34 -6.89 -3.33 -19.64
C ALA A 34 -5.90 -2.78 -20.65
N PRO A 35 -5.28 -1.62 -20.39
CA PRO A 35 -4.46 -1.00 -21.41
C PRO A 35 -3.30 -1.95 -21.72
N ARG A 36 -3.27 -2.46 -22.95
CA ARG A 36 -2.19 -3.29 -23.48
C ARG A 36 -0.81 -2.64 -23.33
N SER A 37 -0.77 -1.35 -22.98
CA SER A 37 0.46 -0.57 -22.82
C SER A 37 1.15 -0.72 -21.46
N LEU A 38 0.48 -1.18 -20.40
CA LEU A 38 1.12 -1.33 -19.08
C LEU A 38 2.24 -2.38 -19.07
N ARG A 39 2.17 -3.39 -19.97
CA ARG A 39 3.25 -4.38 -20.08
C ARG A 39 4.50 -3.87 -20.81
N SER A 40 4.41 -2.78 -21.56
CA SER A 40 5.49 -2.29 -22.42
C SER A 40 6.36 -1.21 -21.76
N THR A 41 5.93 -0.64 -20.63
CA THR A 41 6.64 0.48 -19.96
C THR A 41 7.37 0.08 -18.67
N MET A 42 7.16 -1.12 -18.16
CA MET A 42 7.95 -1.58 -17.02
C MET A 42 9.37 -1.93 -17.50
N PRO A 43 10.42 -1.48 -16.77
CA PRO A 43 11.79 -1.90 -17.03
C PRO A 43 11.87 -3.42 -17.13
N ALA A 44 12.67 -3.91 -18.06
CA ALA A 44 12.87 -5.36 -18.19
C ALA A 44 13.36 -5.90 -16.85
N LYS A 45 12.60 -6.84 -16.30
CA LYS A 45 12.94 -7.51 -15.04
C LYS A 45 14.31 -8.15 -15.17
N PRO A 46 15.25 -7.97 -14.23
CA PRO A 46 16.50 -8.69 -14.25
C PRO A 46 16.21 -10.19 -14.41
N PRO A 47 16.93 -10.90 -15.30
CA PRO A 47 16.69 -12.31 -15.52
C PRO A 47 16.89 -13.09 -14.21
N GLY A 48 15.89 -13.89 -13.84
CA GLY A 48 15.92 -14.75 -12.66
C GLY A 48 15.19 -14.20 -11.42
N ILE A 49 14.95 -12.90 -11.28
CA ILE A 49 14.23 -12.34 -10.12
C ILE A 49 12.71 -12.43 -10.36
N THR A 50 12.02 -13.24 -9.57
CA THR A 50 10.57 -13.39 -9.62
C THR A 50 9.87 -12.70 -8.45
N ARG A 51 10.56 -12.52 -7.33
CA ARG A 51 10.03 -12.02 -6.07
C ARG A 51 9.98 -10.50 -6.01
N ARG A 52 8.97 -9.97 -5.35
CA ARG A 52 8.70 -8.52 -5.24
C ARG A 52 8.49 -8.09 -3.81
N LEU A 53 9.25 -7.08 -3.38
CA LEU A 53 9.02 -6.37 -2.13
C LEU A 53 8.53 -4.96 -2.44
N LEU A 54 7.26 -4.65 -2.12
CA LEU A 54 6.71 -3.30 -2.21
C LEU A 54 6.97 -2.56 -0.89
N ILE A 55 7.60 -1.39 -0.95
CA ILE A 55 7.90 -0.57 0.23
C ILE A 55 7.15 0.75 0.12
N SER A 56 6.24 1.00 1.05
CA SER A 56 5.51 2.27 1.14
C SER A 56 6.40 3.33 1.80
N ALA A 57 7.03 4.17 0.96
CA ALA A 57 8.12 5.04 1.39
C ALA A 57 7.74 6.52 1.51
N THR A 58 6.48 6.90 1.32
CA THR A 58 6.05 8.30 1.45
C THR A 58 6.09 8.76 2.90
N CYS A 59 6.76 9.86 3.12
CA CYS A 59 7.04 10.39 4.44
C CYS A 59 5.86 11.05 5.13
N LYS A 60 4.85 11.52 4.41
CA LYS A 60 3.71 12.25 4.98
C LYS A 60 2.71 11.29 5.63
N GLY A 61 2.28 11.61 6.85
CA GLY A 61 1.20 10.89 7.53
C GLY A 61 -0.15 11.19 6.88
N GLY A 62 -1.07 10.20 6.90
CA GLY A 62 -2.45 10.39 6.43
C GLY A 62 -2.65 10.45 4.91
N VAL A 63 -1.62 10.27 4.11
CA VAL A 63 -1.69 10.29 2.63
C VAL A 63 -2.30 9.02 2.02
N GLY A 64 -2.78 8.09 2.83
CA GLY A 64 -3.50 6.91 2.35
C GLY A 64 -2.64 5.68 2.06
N LYS A 65 -1.39 5.60 2.55
CA LYS A 65 -0.51 4.43 2.38
C LYS A 65 -1.17 3.12 2.80
N SER A 66 -1.53 3.03 4.08
CA SER A 66 -2.17 1.82 4.64
C SER A 66 -3.49 1.50 3.94
N PHE A 67 -4.27 2.53 3.57
CA PHE A 67 -5.50 2.33 2.78
C PHE A 67 -5.21 1.72 1.41
N PHE A 68 -4.17 2.20 0.71
CA PHE A 68 -3.74 1.61 -0.55
C PHE A 68 -3.31 0.15 -0.37
N LEU A 69 -2.49 -0.14 0.64
CA LEU A 69 -1.99 -1.49 0.91
C LEU A 69 -3.11 -2.47 1.29
N VAL A 70 -4.11 -2.03 2.06
CA VAL A 70 -5.31 -2.85 2.36
C VAL A 70 -6.06 -3.22 1.08
N ASN A 71 -6.25 -2.26 0.16
CA ASN A 71 -6.91 -2.56 -1.13
C ASN A 71 -6.04 -3.44 -2.05
N LEU A 72 -4.73 -3.30 -1.97
CA LEU A 72 -3.80 -4.18 -2.68
C LEU A 72 -3.89 -5.62 -2.15
N ALA A 73 -4.00 -5.79 -0.84
CA ALA A 73 -4.21 -7.10 -0.22
C ALA A 73 -5.50 -7.76 -0.69
N ASP A 74 -6.61 -7.00 -0.74
CA ASP A 74 -7.87 -7.48 -1.30
C ASP A 74 -7.71 -8.00 -2.72
N TRP A 75 -6.97 -7.24 -3.53
CA TRP A 75 -6.74 -7.64 -4.91
C TRP A 75 -5.90 -8.93 -5.01
N TYR A 76 -4.90 -9.13 -4.16
CA TYR A 76 -4.15 -10.39 -4.10
C TYR A 76 -5.04 -11.54 -3.65
N ILE A 77 -5.93 -11.33 -2.68
CA ILE A 77 -6.92 -12.34 -2.25
C ILE A 77 -7.85 -12.73 -3.42
N GLU A 78 -8.36 -11.74 -4.16
CA GLU A 78 -9.22 -12.00 -5.34
C GLU A 78 -8.50 -12.78 -6.45
N LEU A 79 -7.18 -12.62 -6.56
CA LEU A 79 -6.35 -13.34 -7.54
C LEU A 79 -5.82 -14.68 -7.05
N ASP A 80 -6.15 -15.09 -5.82
CA ASP A 80 -5.57 -16.26 -5.14
C ASP A 80 -4.02 -16.23 -5.14
N GLN A 81 -3.45 -15.03 -5.03
CA GLN A 81 -2.01 -14.80 -5.01
C GLN A 81 -1.50 -14.73 -3.58
N PRO A 82 -0.64 -15.66 -3.13
CA PRO A 82 -0.03 -15.60 -1.80
C PRO A 82 0.81 -14.34 -1.62
N PHE A 83 0.69 -13.71 -0.45
CA PHE A 83 1.42 -12.50 -0.10
C PHE A 83 1.74 -12.43 1.39
N VAL A 84 2.73 -11.62 1.75
CA VAL A 84 3.05 -11.26 3.15
C VAL A 84 3.00 -9.74 3.28
N PHE A 85 2.37 -9.25 4.36
CA PHE A 85 2.36 -7.82 4.67
C PHE A 85 3.10 -7.56 5.98
N PHE A 86 3.87 -6.48 5.96
CA PHE A 86 4.57 -5.94 7.13
C PHE A 86 3.99 -4.60 7.54
N ASP A 87 3.81 -4.39 8.83
CA ASP A 87 3.35 -3.13 9.43
C ASP A 87 4.39 -2.65 10.46
N SER A 88 4.82 -1.41 10.32
CA SER A 88 5.70 -0.77 11.32
C SER A 88 4.98 0.32 12.13
N ASP A 89 3.66 0.56 11.92
CA ASP A 89 2.90 1.57 12.65
C ASP A 89 2.30 1.04 13.96
N ILE A 90 3.10 1.06 15.03
CA ILE A 90 2.63 0.71 16.39
C ILE A 90 1.46 1.61 16.83
N SER A 91 1.48 2.89 16.44
CA SER A 91 0.60 3.89 17.03
C SER A 91 -0.83 3.76 16.55
N ASN A 92 -1.02 3.45 15.27
CA ASN A 92 -2.33 3.38 14.65
C ASN A 92 -2.75 1.95 14.29
N GLY A 93 -1.78 1.05 14.03
CA GLY A 93 -2.03 -0.35 13.65
C GLY A 93 -3.07 -0.47 12.54
N THR A 94 -3.06 0.48 11.59
CA THR A 94 -4.11 0.55 10.56
C THR A 94 -4.09 -0.69 9.69
N LEU A 95 -2.91 -1.10 9.24
CA LEU A 95 -2.77 -2.28 8.40
C LEU A 95 -3.15 -3.55 9.17
N THR A 96 -2.60 -3.73 10.38
CA THR A 96 -2.88 -4.90 11.24
C THR A 96 -4.35 -5.05 11.59
N ARG A 97 -5.10 -3.94 11.73
CA ARG A 97 -6.55 -3.98 12.00
C ARG A 97 -7.35 -4.59 10.85
N PHE A 98 -6.94 -4.35 9.61
CA PHE A 98 -7.60 -4.89 8.41
C PHE A 98 -7.01 -6.24 7.97
N LEU A 99 -5.73 -6.45 8.23
CA LEU A 99 -4.97 -7.63 7.90
C LEU A 99 -4.32 -8.20 9.17
N PRO A 100 -5.08 -8.98 9.99
CA PRO A 100 -4.58 -9.49 11.27
C PRO A 100 -3.34 -10.36 11.16
N ASP A 101 -3.12 -10.99 10.00
CA ASP A 101 -1.95 -11.84 9.72
C ASP A 101 -0.72 -11.03 9.27
N SER A 102 -0.80 -9.69 9.24
CA SER A 102 0.36 -8.85 8.95
C SER A 102 1.40 -8.98 10.06
N ARG A 103 2.67 -9.03 9.67
CA ARG A 103 3.80 -9.14 10.59
C ARG A 103 4.25 -7.76 11.03
N PHE A 104 4.48 -7.60 12.33
CA PHE A 104 4.99 -6.35 12.85
C PHE A 104 6.51 -6.27 12.71
N LEU A 105 7.02 -5.15 12.16
CA LEU A 105 8.45 -4.85 12.10
C LEU A 105 8.79 -3.70 13.05
N ASN A 106 9.55 -4.02 14.09
CA ASN A 106 9.99 -3.03 15.08
C ASN A 106 11.20 -2.27 14.57
N TRP A 107 11.00 -1.02 14.19
CA TRP A 107 12.07 -0.18 13.65
C TRP A 107 13.12 0.25 14.67
N ASP A 108 12.89 0.07 15.94
CA ASP A 108 13.96 0.27 16.95
C ASP A 108 15.09 -0.78 16.82
N GLN A 109 14.86 -1.80 15.98
CA GLN A 109 15.79 -2.90 15.73
C GLN A 109 15.99 -3.09 14.21
N PRO A 110 16.65 -2.14 13.52
CA PRO A 110 16.72 -2.12 12.06
C PRO A 110 17.41 -3.36 11.44
N ASP A 111 18.35 -3.97 12.15
CA ASP A 111 19.01 -5.21 11.69
C ASP A 111 18.07 -6.42 11.75
N GLU A 112 17.14 -6.45 12.72
CA GLU A 112 16.12 -7.48 12.79
C GLU A 112 15.06 -7.28 11.69
N VAL A 113 14.71 -6.03 11.41
CA VAL A 113 13.82 -5.69 10.27
C VAL A 113 14.42 -6.18 8.96
N ALA A 114 15.70 -5.92 8.70
CA ALA A 114 16.38 -6.40 7.50
C ALA A 114 16.34 -7.92 7.40
N ARG A 115 16.69 -8.61 8.49
CA ARG A 115 16.70 -10.08 8.56
C ARG A 115 15.31 -10.67 8.29
N GLU A 116 14.28 -10.17 8.97
CA GLU A 116 12.90 -10.65 8.80
C GLU A 116 12.41 -10.48 7.34
N ILE A 117 12.75 -9.35 6.72
CA ILE A 117 12.42 -9.10 5.30
C ILE A 117 13.16 -10.10 4.41
N HIS A 118 14.47 -10.30 4.57
CA HIS A 118 15.26 -11.23 3.78
C HIS A 118 14.76 -12.66 3.93
N ASP A 119 14.56 -13.14 5.16
CA ASP A 119 14.07 -14.48 5.48
C ASP A 119 12.67 -14.72 4.86
N THR A 120 11.81 -13.70 4.92
CA THR A 120 10.50 -13.76 4.27
C THR A 120 10.61 -13.83 2.75
N MET A 121 11.46 -13.01 2.16
CA MET A 121 11.65 -12.97 0.71
C MET A 121 12.37 -14.20 0.15
N GLU A 122 12.96 -15.05 0.97
CA GLU A 122 13.40 -16.38 0.54
C GLU A 122 12.24 -17.34 0.25
N GLN A 123 11.08 -17.11 0.87
CA GLN A 123 9.92 -18.01 0.80
C GLN A 123 8.74 -17.40 0.03
N ALA A 124 8.50 -16.09 0.20
CA ALA A 124 7.38 -15.39 -0.41
C ALA A 124 7.72 -14.87 -1.81
N GLU A 125 6.77 -14.95 -2.74
CA GLU A 125 6.88 -14.32 -4.06
C GLU A 125 6.58 -12.83 -4.00
N VAL A 126 5.65 -12.44 -3.11
CA VAL A 126 5.21 -11.05 -2.94
C VAL A 126 5.18 -10.70 -1.46
N ALA A 127 5.79 -9.59 -1.12
CA ALA A 127 5.62 -8.96 0.18
C ALA A 127 5.39 -7.45 0.02
N ALA A 128 4.71 -6.83 0.98
CA ALA A 128 4.53 -5.40 1.03
C ALA A 128 4.76 -4.88 2.46
N TRP A 129 5.39 -3.75 2.57
CA TRP A 129 5.75 -3.13 3.84
C TRP A 129 5.17 -1.72 3.98
N ASP A 130 4.34 -1.50 4.99
CA ASP A 130 3.92 -0.16 5.41
C ASP A 130 4.99 0.43 6.32
N ALA A 131 5.99 1.05 5.71
CA ALA A 131 7.10 1.66 6.41
C ALA A 131 6.66 2.96 7.08
N LEU A 132 7.01 3.11 8.37
CA LEU A 132 6.55 4.19 9.20
C LEU A 132 7.27 5.52 8.96
N GLY A 133 6.54 6.59 9.24
CA GLY A 133 6.98 7.96 9.09
C GLY A 133 8.24 8.42 9.84
N PRO A 134 8.60 8.01 11.05
CA PRO A 134 9.82 8.46 11.74
C PRO A 134 11.13 8.11 11.03
N MET A 135 11.13 7.05 10.23
CA MET A 135 12.29 6.59 9.46
C MET A 135 12.64 7.46 8.25
N ARG A 136 11.85 8.40 7.94
CA ARG A 136 11.76 9.19 6.71
C ARG A 136 13.08 9.60 6.09
N GLN A 137 13.97 10.17 6.91
CA GLN A 137 15.23 10.69 6.41
C GLN A 137 16.30 9.61 6.22
N TYR A 138 16.15 8.47 6.89
CA TYR A 138 17.11 7.36 6.85
C TYR A 138 16.68 6.22 5.93
N LEU A 139 15.37 6.13 5.62
CA LEU A 139 14.82 5.02 4.87
C LEU A 139 15.50 4.76 3.51
N PRO A 140 15.79 5.78 2.68
CA PRO A 140 16.47 5.54 1.41
C PRO A 140 17.88 4.98 1.59
N GLU A 141 18.63 5.50 2.59
CA GLU A 141 19.97 5.04 2.93
C GLU A 141 19.94 3.59 3.44
N TRP A 142 19.05 3.33 4.38
CA TRP A 142 18.88 1.99 4.92
C TRP A 142 18.44 0.98 3.85
N ILE A 143 17.50 1.33 2.95
CA ILE A 143 17.13 0.47 1.81
C ILE A 143 18.35 0.16 0.97
N GLU A 144 19.15 1.19 0.65
CA GLU A 144 20.34 1.05 -0.16
C GLU A 144 21.39 0.10 0.46
N GLU A 145 21.60 0.24 1.76
CA GLU A 145 22.65 -0.48 2.50
C GLU A 145 22.23 -1.90 2.90
N THR A 146 20.93 -2.13 3.10
CA THR A 146 20.47 -3.38 3.73
C THR A 146 19.55 -4.23 2.85
N LEU A 147 18.78 -3.64 1.95
CA LEU A 147 17.81 -4.38 1.13
C LEU A 147 18.23 -4.52 -0.34
N LEU A 148 19.08 -3.64 -0.83
CA LEU A 148 19.58 -3.75 -2.20
C LEU A 148 20.92 -4.49 -2.17
N GLY A 149 20.93 -5.70 -2.71
CA GLY A 149 22.18 -6.45 -2.85
C GLY A 149 23.18 -5.75 -3.77
N ASP A 150 24.41 -6.19 -3.70
CA ASP A 150 25.51 -5.84 -4.58
C ASP A 150 25.99 -7.05 -5.39
N ASP A 151 27.10 -6.91 -6.13
CA ASP A 151 27.65 -7.98 -6.94
C ASP A 151 28.19 -9.15 -6.09
N GLU A 152 28.59 -8.90 -4.84
CA GLU A 152 29.11 -9.90 -3.91
C GLU A 152 28.00 -10.59 -3.12
N HIS A 153 26.92 -9.86 -2.84
CA HIS A 153 25.77 -10.31 -2.03
C HIS A 153 24.45 -10.03 -2.75
N PRO A 154 24.16 -10.75 -3.84
CA PRO A 154 22.94 -10.52 -4.62
C PRO A 154 21.69 -10.93 -3.82
N VAL A 155 20.66 -10.11 -3.89
CA VAL A 155 19.33 -10.43 -3.33
C VAL A 155 18.46 -11.13 -4.38
N ASN A 156 17.54 -11.97 -3.91
CA ASN A 156 16.66 -12.78 -4.77
C ASN A 156 15.31 -12.11 -5.06
N PHE A 157 15.13 -10.85 -4.67
CA PHE A 157 13.92 -10.06 -4.90
C PHE A 157 14.23 -8.69 -5.49
N ARG A 158 13.22 -8.07 -6.07
CA ARG A 158 13.28 -6.69 -6.56
C ARG A 158 12.42 -5.81 -5.66
N ALA A 159 13.02 -4.74 -5.13
CA ALA A 159 12.28 -3.74 -4.39
C ALA A 159 11.49 -2.83 -5.34
N THR A 160 10.25 -2.51 -4.97
CA THR A 160 9.40 -1.51 -5.62
C THR A 160 9.07 -0.45 -4.59
N ILE A 161 9.43 0.79 -4.87
CA ILE A 161 9.14 1.92 -3.98
C ILE A 161 7.78 2.51 -4.34
N LEU A 162 6.86 2.45 -3.39
CA LEU A 162 5.54 3.08 -3.48
C LEU A 162 5.61 4.51 -2.97
N LEU A 163 5.33 5.46 -3.83
CA LEU A 163 5.23 6.88 -3.52
C LEU A 163 3.77 7.34 -3.61
N MET A 164 3.20 7.77 -2.48
CA MET A 164 1.88 8.40 -2.44
C MET A 164 2.04 9.90 -2.65
N ILE A 165 1.47 10.44 -3.70
CA ILE A 165 1.56 11.86 -4.07
C ILE A 165 0.19 12.52 -3.90
N GLU A 166 0.17 13.60 -3.13
CA GLU A 166 -0.90 14.60 -3.05
C GLU A 166 -0.40 15.93 -3.60
N GLU A 167 -1.23 16.98 -3.57
CA GLU A 167 -0.85 18.34 -3.94
C GLU A 167 0.00 18.99 -2.84
N ASP A 168 1.26 18.53 -2.71
CA ASP A 168 2.18 18.89 -1.62
C ASP A 168 3.62 18.96 -2.12
N LYS A 169 4.27 20.12 -1.90
CA LYS A 169 5.64 20.39 -2.36
C LYS A 169 6.68 19.51 -1.67
N ASP A 170 6.51 19.26 -0.37
CA ASP A 170 7.48 18.50 0.40
C ASP A 170 7.46 17.03 0.01
N ALA A 171 6.26 16.48 -0.25
CA ALA A 171 6.11 15.11 -0.75
C ALA A 171 6.79 14.96 -2.13
N VAL A 172 6.60 15.93 -3.02
CA VAL A 172 7.22 15.91 -4.36
C VAL A 172 8.75 16.07 -4.26
N PHE A 173 9.23 16.94 -3.39
CA PHE A 173 10.68 17.11 -3.15
C PHE A 173 11.30 15.79 -2.65
N GLN A 174 10.69 15.15 -1.65
CA GLN A 174 11.17 13.90 -1.09
C GLN A 174 11.14 12.76 -2.12
N ALA A 175 10.11 12.68 -2.95
CA ALA A 175 10.07 11.73 -4.06
C ALA A 175 11.26 11.90 -5.02
N GLY A 176 11.61 13.15 -5.33
CA GLY A 176 12.77 13.46 -6.16
C GLY A 176 14.11 13.09 -5.52
N GLU A 177 14.27 13.34 -4.20
CA GLU A 177 15.47 12.94 -3.46
C GLU A 177 15.63 11.41 -3.45
N MET A 178 14.54 10.69 -3.21
CA MET A 178 14.53 9.23 -3.20
C MET A 178 14.86 8.66 -4.59
N ALA A 179 14.25 9.21 -5.65
CA ALA A 179 14.53 8.82 -7.03
C ALA A 179 16.00 9.02 -7.40
N ARG A 180 16.58 10.12 -6.95
CA ARG A 180 18.01 10.44 -7.21
C ARG A 180 18.95 9.49 -6.49
N ARG A 181 18.60 9.06 -5.26
CA ARG A 181 19.44 8.16 -4.46
C ARG A 181 19.35 6.70 -4.92
N LEU A 182 18.13 6.18 -5.06
CA LEU A 182 17.92 4.75 -5.35
C LEU A 182 18.01 4.45 -6.86
N GLY A 183 17.71 5.42 -7.72
CA GLY A 183 17.88 5.32 -9.17
C GLY A 183 17.10 4.14 -9.78
N ASP A 184 17.77 3.41 -10.66
CA ASP A 184 17.26 2.23 -11.37
C ASP A 184 17.48 0.90 -10.61
N ARG A 185 18.06 0.96 -9.41
CA ARG A 185 18.22 -0.22 -8.55
C ARG A 185 16.90 -0.73 -7.98
N VAL A 186 15.84 0.08 -8.03
CA VAL A 186 14.49 -0.26 -7.61
C VAL A 186 13.49 0.00 -8.74
N ASP A 187 12.29 -0.55 -8.60
CA ASP A 187 11.16 -0.16 -9.43
C ASP A 187 10.34 0.92 -8.72
N TRP A 188 9.61 1.73 -9.47
CA TRP A 188 8.88 2.87 -8.96
C TRP A 188 7.39 2.75 -9.25
N LEU A 189 6.57 2.85 -8.20
CA LEU A 189 5.12 2.97 -8.29
C LEU A 189 4.68 4.29 -7.66
N VAL A 190 4.13 5.17 -8.48
CA VAL A 190 3.60 6.47 -8.03
C VAL A 190 2.08 6.40 -8.00
N VAL A 191 1.50 6.64 -6.84
CA VAL A 191 0.05 6.73 -6.64
C VAL A 191 -0.34 8.18 -6.44
N LYS A 192 -0.97 8.78 -7.44
CA LYS A 192 -1.55 10.13 -7.35
C LYS A 192 -2.86 10.04 -6.58
N ASN A 193 -2.85 10.49 -5.33
CA ASN A 193 -4.01 10.37 -4.45
C ASN A 193 -4.86 11.64 -4.47
N LEU A 194 -6.04 11.55 -5.04
CA LEU A 194 -7.01 12.64 -5.15
C LEU A 194 -7.94 12.76 -3.92
N LYS A 195 -7.53 12.19 -2.78
CA LYS A 195 -8.33 12.22 -1.53
C LYS A 195 -8.73 13.64 -1.11
N THR A 196 -7.76 14.57 -1.15
CA THR A 196 -7.91 15.95 -0.65
C THR A 196 -7.78 17.01 -1.74
N CYS A 197 -7.38 16.63 -2.93
CA CYS A 197 -7.17 17.51 -4.07
C CYS A 197 -7.87 16.96 -5.32
N SER A 198 -8.06 17.81 -6.32
CA SER A 198 -8.61 17.42 -7.62
C SER A 198 -7.54 17.16 -8.68
N THR A 199 -6.32 17.59 -8.40
CA THR A 199 -5.16 17.52 -9.30
C THR A 199 -3.90 17.24 -8.50
N THR A 200 -2.83 16.89 -9.20
CA THR A 200 -1.46 16.76 -8.66
C THR A 200 -0.50 17.65 -9.47
N GLU A 201 -0.90 18.89 -9.75
CA GLU A 201 -0.18 19.79 -10.66
C GLU A 201 1.26 20.08 -10.20
N ILE A 202 1.49 20.18 -8.87
CA ILE A 202 2.85 20.37 -8.33
C ILE A 202 3.74 19.20 -8.74
N TYR A 203 3.23 17.98 -8.61
CA TYR A 203 3.95 16.79 -9.04
C TYR A 203 4.04 16.71 -10.57
N ASP A 204 2.92 16.89 -11.25
CA ASP A 204 2.83 16.73 -12.71
C ASP A 204 3.78 17.67 -13.49
N ASN A 205 4.07 18.84 -12.94
CA ASN A 205 5.00 19.82 -13.51
C ASN A 205 6.41 19.78 -12.89
N SER A 206 6.72 18.78 -12.06
CA SER A 206 7.98 18.72 -11.31
C SER A 206 9.11 18.03 -12.07
N LYS A 207 10.35 18.37 -11.67
CA LYS A 207 11.54 17.60 -12.08
C LYS A 207 11.55 16.20 -11.47
N ALA A 208 10.95 16.00 -10.29
CA ALA A 208 10.83 14.72 -9.65
C ALA A 208 10.04 13.73 -10.53
N ARG A 209 8.90 14.16 -11.10
CA ARG A 209 8.14 13.34 -12.05
C ARG A 209 8.94 12.98 -13.30
N GLN A 210 9.63 13.97 -13.87
CA GLN A 210 10.45 13.74 -15.07
C GLN A 210 11.51 12.67 -14.81
N GLU A 211 12.18 12.74 -13.66
CA GLU A 211 13.18 11.75 -13.26
C GLU A 211 12.57 10.38 -12.98
N LEU A 212 11.46 10.31 -12.24
CA LEU A 212 10.75 9.04 -11.98
C LEU A 212 10.30 8.37 -13.28
N LEU A 213 9.75 9.13 -14.23
CA LEU A 213 9.36 8.59 -15.54
C LEU A 213 10.58 8.11 -16.34
N ARG A 214 11.70 8.83 -16.27
CA ARG A 214 12.96 8.41 -16.90
C ARG A 214 13.46 7.07 -16.29
N LEU A 215 13.22 6.84 -15.00
CA LEU A 215 13.53 5.60 -14.29
C LEU A 215 12.48 4.50 -14.52
N GLY A 216 11.47 4.75 -15.36
CA GLY A 216 10.43 3.77 -15.71
C GLY A 216 9.30 3.67 -14.69
N ALA A 217 9.05 4.70 -13.89
CA ALA A 217 7.97 4.71 -12.91
C ALA A 217 6.61 4.44 -13.56
N VAL A 218 5.80 3.61 -12.92
CA VAL A 218 4.40 3.41 -13.22
C VAL A 218 3.59 4.41 -12.40
N GLU A 219 2.74 5.20 -13.05
CA GLU A 219 1.83 6.12 -12.37
C GLU A 219 0.40 5.56 -12.40
N ILE A 220 -0.25 5.58 -11.25
CA ILE A 220 -1.68 5.28 -11.13
C ILE A 220 -2.38 6.41 -10.37
N THR A 221 -3.68 6.56 -10.57
CA THR A 221 -4.49 7.54 -9.86
C THR A 221 -5.44 6.81 -8.91
N MET A 222 -5.42 7.24 -7.64
CA MET A 222 -6.39 6.81 -6.64
C MET A 222 -7.44 7.91 -6.47
N GLU A 223 -8.64 7.63 -6.98
CA GLU A 223 -9.76 8.55 -6.92
C GLU A 223 -10.26 8.78 -5.49
N ARG A 224 -10.93 9.90 -5.29
CA ARG A 224 -11.53 10.22 -4.00
C ARG A 224 -12.64 9.23 -3.65
N VAL A 225 -12.46 8.53 -2.54
CA VAL A 225 -13.50 7.65 -2.00
C VAL A 225 -14.54 8.48 -1.25
N PRO A 226 -15.85 8.28 -1.49
CA PRO A 226 -16.91 8.97 -0.77
C PRO A 226 -16.79 8.78 0.74
N TRP A 227 -17.01 9.86 1.52
CA TRP A 227 -16.88 9.83 2.98
C TRP A 227 -17.77 8.77 3.65
N SER A 228 -18.98 8.58 3.15
CA SER A 228 -19.92 7.56 3.66
C SER A 228 -19.33 6.15 3.56
N LEU A 229 -18.63 5.85 2.46
CA LEU A 229 -17.97 4.58 2.27
C LEU A 229 -16.76 4.43 3.19
N LEU A 230 -15.91 5.45 3.28
CA LEU A 230 -14.76 5.44 4.21
C LEU A 230 -15.21 5.24 5.66
N ALA A 231 -16.28 5.94 6.10
CA ALA A 231 -16.81 5.77 7.43
C ALA A 231 -17.33 4.35 7.69
N THR A 232 -17.92 3.73 6.69
CA THR A 232 -18.36 2.32 6.78
C THR A 232 -17.18 1.37 6.90
N ILE A 233 -16.18 1.51 6.04
CA ILE A 233 -14.93 0.72 6.08
C ILE A 233 -14.28 0.82 7.45
N GLN A 234 -14.11 2.04 7.98
CA GLN A 234 -13.49 2.28 9.29
C GLN A 234 -14.28 1.66 10.44
N ARG A 235 -15.62 1.76 10.39
CA ARG A 235 -16.50 1.23 11.44
C ARG A 235 -16.56 -0.29 11.45
N THR A 236 -16.53 -0.91 10.30
CA THR A 236 -16.69 -2.37 10.17
C THR A 236 -15.36 -3.11 10.13
N SER A 237 -14.23 -2.41 9.98
CA SER A 237 -12.91 -2.97 9.69
C SER A 237 -12.94 -3.95 8.52
N ARG A 238 -13.81 -3.67 7.55
CA ARG A 238 -13.92 -4.43 6.31
C ARG A 238 -13.23 -3.69 5.18
N THR A 239 -12.81 -4.43 4.20
CA THR A 239 -12.19 -3.91 3.00
C THR A 239 -13.24 -3.48 1.97
N LEU A 240 -12.83 -2.97 0.81
CA LEU A 240 -13.77 -2.56 -0.25
C LEU A 240 -14.45 -3.76 -0.92
N SER A 241 -13.84 -4.94 -0.84
CA SER A 241 -14.33 -6.18 -1.49
C SER A 241 -15.10 -7.09 -0.55
N SER A 242 -15.13 -6.81 0.77
CA SER A 242 -15.76 -7.68 1.79
C SER A 242 -17.19 -7.29 2.19
#